data_f2e8d1594875c13aca581b58a2dbcd24
#
_entry.id   f2e8d1594875c13aca581b58a2dbcd24
#
_cell.length_a   1.000
_cell.length_b   1.000
_cell.length_c   1.000
_cell.angle_alpha   90.00
_cell.angle_beta   90.00
_cell.angle_gamma   90.00
#
_symmetry.space_group_name_H-M   'P 1'
#
loop_
_entity.id
_entity.type
_entity.pdbx_description
1 polymer ?
#
loop_
_entity_poly.entity_id
_entity_poly.type
_entity_poly.pdbx_seq_one_letter_code
_entity_poly.pdbx_strand_id
1 'polypeptide(L)'
;CYQPVENQPTIKIVTGKPDRFVAVAPTLKNVNEPFSIYIKGEDIWGNPSNKYNEIFYLSSNKNVKGLPKQVELSEGQFFVKIDNLKISEETECAINFISKDKKISFQTNPIKIMETEINHYWGDLHGQSEETIGTGSAEEYFNFAKNRAFLDVSGHQGNDFQITKKFWKELNEITKKYNKNNVFITMPGYEWSGNTSLGGDRNVFFPEENRIIRRSSHAMIEDRSDIETDCTTANELFESLEKNNEFDTLVYAHCGGRYADIKYAHDGRFEKSVEVHSSWGTFEWIVHDAFEEGYRIGIVGNSDGHKGRPGASYPGSSMFGAIGGLTCFLSKELTREGIIDAIKKRHHYATTGGPNGRMYINLQANFSSDATIFHDDPKLYKGSGKVSKEAMMGDIVHFPNGDLSISINIEAAAAIERLDIFNGKDLVETYKPYSENELGNRIRIIWEGAEYRGRFRQVIWDGYAKIKNNRVLSAQPINFFNPDKSLNFSANDVSWKALTTGNFGGFDLIIENNNEGELEINTPLIQEKLNIKDIGYQDCIFENNGVLPRFLKVFRLPQTNKNTTLSIKRNILLKNTDDNPIFIRLTQEDGTLAWTSPIYIYRN
;
A
#
# COMPACT_ATOMS: atom_id res chain seq x y z
N CYS A 1 27.82 -19.28 -22.23
CA CYS A 1 28.70 -19.24 -21.04
C CYS A 1 29.03 -17.79 -20.72
N TYR A 2 28.73 -17.34 -19.53
CA TYR A 2 29.21 -16.07 -19.02
C TYR A 2 30.63 -16.31 -18.47
N GLN A 3 31.62 -15.57 -18.98
CA GLN A 3 32.93 -15.52 -18.35
C GLN A 3 32.99 -14.27 -17.47
N PRO A 4 33.40 -14.40 -16.21
CA PRO A 4 33.66 -13.21 -15.37
C PRO A 4 34.76 -12.36 -16.04
N VAL A 5 34.57 -11.07 -16.09
CA VAL A 5 35.60 -10.14 -16.56
C VAL A 5 36.68 -10.08 -15.47
N GLU A 6 37.90 -10.47 -15.80
CA GLU A 6 39.07 -10.27 -14.91
C GLU A 6 39.26 -8.76 -14.73
N ASN A 7 39.43 -8.31 -13.51
CA ASN A 7 39.53 -6.91 -13.13
C ASN A 7 38.26 -6.07 -13.43
N GLN A 8 37.14 -6.48 -12.90
CA GLN A 8 35.89 -5.70 -13.01
C GLN A 8 36.07 -4.28 -12.46
N PRO A 9 35.67 -3.24 -13.21
CA PRO A 9 35.75 -1.87 -12.71
C PRO A 9 34.76 -1.69 -11.55
N THR A 10 35.25 -1.06 -10.47
CA THR A 10 34.38 -0.71 -9.36
C THR A 10 33.59 0.55 -9.72
N ILE A 11 32.28 0.45 -9.79
CA ILE A 11 31.36 1.57 -10.02
C ILE A 11 30.68 1.91 -8.70
N LYS A 12 30.88 3.14 -8.23
CA LYS A 12 30.15 3.66 -7.06
C LYS A 12 28.89 4.38 -7.53
N ILE A 13 27.72 3.81 -7.28
CA ILE A 13 26.43 4.47 -7.50
C ILE A 13 26.21 5.45 -6.34
N VAL A 14 25.96 6.72 -6.68
CA VAL A 14 25.70 7.78 -5.70
C VAL A 14 24.34 8.40 -5.96
N THR A 15 23.69 8.93 -4.92
CA THR A 15 22.42 9.64 -5.07
C THR A 15 22.55 10.93 -5.87
N GLY A 16 21.47 11.33 -6.53
CA GLY A 16 21.31 12.63 -7.16
C GLY A 16 21.14 13.76 -6.13
N LYS A 17 21.01 14.99 -6.62
CA LYS A 17 20.48 16.10 -5.81
C LYS A 17 19.02 15.82 -5.46
N PRO A 18 18.51 16.36 -4.34
CA PRO A 18 17.11 16.17 -3.99
C PRO A 18 16.19 16.83 -5.02
N ASP A 19 15.18 16.09 -5.43
CA ASP A 19 14.07 16.53 -6.26
C ASP A 19 12.88 16.92 -5.38
N ARG A 20 12.73 16.21 -4.24
CA ARG A 20 11.69 16.46 -3.24
C ARG A 20 12.19 16.22 -1.82
N PHE A 21 11.45 16.78 -0.86
CA PHE A 21 11.61 16.49 0.57
C PHE A 21 10.38 15.79 1.12
N VAL A 22 10.61 14.84 2.03
CA VAL A 22 9.57 14.03 2.66
C VAL A 22 9.72 14.13 4.17
N ALA A 23 8.63 14.39 4.87
CA ALA A 23 8.58 14.36 6.32
C ALA A 23 7.63 13.25 6.80
N VAL A 24 8.11 12.40 7.71
CA VAL A 24 7.36 11.27 8.25
C VAL A 24 7.11 11.47 9.74
N ALA A 25 5.85 11.33 10.14
CA ALA A 25 5.39 11.40 11.51
C ALA A 25 4.58 10.13 11.87
N PRO A 26 4.38 9.82 13.17
CA PRO A 26 3.41 8.82 13.58
C PRO A 26 2.00 9.22 13.12
N THR A 27 1.20 8.25 12.69
CA THR A 27 -0.18 8.52 12.24
C THR A 27 -1.13 8.76 13.42
N LEU A 28 -0.90 8.07 14.55
CA LEU A 28 -1.74 8.15 15.74
C LEU A 28 -0.88 8.21 17.00
N LYS A 29 -1.25 9.09 17.94
CA LYS A 29 -0.63 9.20 19.26
C LYS A 29 -1.66 9.58 20.32
N ASN A 30 -1.40 9.15 21.56
CA ASN A 30 -2.20 9.60 22.71
C ASN A 30 -1.86 11.05 23.07
N VAL A 31 -2.79 11.70 23.77
CA VAL A 31 -2.59 13.07 24.30
C VAL A 31 -1.37 13.09 25.22
N ASN A 32 -0.49 14.08 25.05
CA ASN A 32 0.79 14.23 25.76
C ASN A 32 1.83 13.11 25.56
N GLU A 33 1.56 12.10 24.73
CA GLU A 33 2.54 11.08 24.38
C GLU A 33 3.66 11.71 23.52
N PRO A 34 4.95 11.51 23.85
CA PRO A 34 6.04 12.06 23.07
C PRO A 34 6.16 11.32 21.73
N PHE A 35 6.45 12.08 20.67
CA PHE A 35 6.71 11.52 19.36
C PHE A 35 7.88 12.22 18.65
N SER A 36 8.35 11.58 17.60
CA SER A 36 9.42 12.09 16.73
C SER A 36 8.93 12.22 15.30
N ILE A 37 9.52 13.15 14.57
CA ILE A 37 9.36 13.28 13.12
C ILE A 37 10.70 13.18 12.43
N TYR A 38 10.68 12.72 11.18
CA TYR A 38 11.86 12.51 10.36
C TYR A 38 11.72 13.30 9.07
N ILE A 39 12.81 13.93 8.61
CA ILE A 39 12.86 14.71 7.38
C ILE A 39 14.01 14.20 6.54
N LYS A 40 13.76 13.92 5.25
CA LYS A 40 14.78 13.50 4.27
C LYS A 40 14.55 14.16 2.92
N GLY A 41 15.64 14.27 2.13
CA GLY A 41 15.55 14.56 0.71
C GLY A 41 15.58 13.28 -0.12
N GLU A 42 14.89 13.26 -1.24
CA GLU A 42 14.91 12.18 -2.24
C GLU A 42 15.21 12.75 -3.62
N ASP A 43 16.05 12.05 -4.41
CA ASP A 43 16.29 12.42 -5.80
C ASP A 43 15.10 12.04 -6.70
N ILE A 44 15.17 12.36 -7.99
CA ILE A 44 14.11 12.11 -8.96
C ILE A 44 13.71 10.62 -9.06
N TRP A 45 14.62 9.69 -8.70
CA TRP A 45 14.39 8.25 -8.70
C TRP A 45 13.89 7.72 -7.34
N GLY A 46 13.67 8.61 -6.36
CA GLY A 46 13.29 8.26 -4.99
C GLY A 46 14.43 7.72 -4.13
N ASN A 47 15.69 7.91 -4.54
CA ASN A 47 16.81 7.56 -3.67
C ASN A 47 16.94 8.59 -2.55
N PRO A 48 17.18 8.18 -1.28
CA PRO A 48 17.55 9.12 -0.24
C PRO A 48 18.81 9.90 -0.64
N SER A 49 18.70 11.21 -0.68
CA SER A 49 19.81 12.11 -1.03
C SER A 49 20.47 12.64 0.23
N ASN A 50 21.77 12.92 0.13
CA ASN A 50 22.54 13.64 1.14
C ASN A 50 23.30 14.83 0.54
N LYS A 51 22.85 15.30 -0.65
CA LYS A 51 23.47 16.39 -1.41
C LYS A 51 22.65 17.67 -1.30
N TYR A 52 22.49 18.18 -0.08
CA TYR A 52 21.73 19.40 0.20
C TYR A 52 22.33 20.17 1.38
N ASN A 53 22.12 21.50 1.35
CA ASN A 53 22.26 22.39 2.49
C ASN A 53 21.02 23.27 2.53
N GLU A 54 20.00 22.85 3.31
CA GLU A 54 18.71 23.50 3.32
C GLU A 54 18.28 23.85 4.75
N ILE A 55 17.70 25.02 4.92
CA ILE A 55 17.07 25.45 6.16
C ILE A 55 15.58 25.56 5.91
N PHE A 56 14.81 24.81 6.69
CA PHE A 56 13.36 24.87 6.68
C PHE A 56 12.84 25.52 7.95
N TYR A 57 11.91 26.45 7.80
CA TYR A 57 11.10 27.00 8.87
C TYR A 57 9.88 26.11 9.10
N LEU A 58 9.58 25.84 10.37
CA LEU A 58 8.52 24.92 10.78
C LEU A 58 7.33 25.69 11.32
N SER A 59 6.14 25.22 10.98
CA SER A 59 4.88 25.68 11.54
C SER A 59 3.88 24.53 11.65
N SER A 60 2.87 24.70 12.49
CA SER A 60 1.74 23.77 12.60
C SER A 60 0.46 24.59 12.82
N ASN A 61 -0.67 24.05 12.38
CA ASN A 61 -2.00 24.59 12.66
C ASN A 61 -2.42 24.39 14.13
N LYS A 62 -1.64 23.64 14.90
CA LYS A 62 -1.88 23.33 16.32
C LYS A 62 -0.64 23.63 17.17
N ASN A 63 -0.85 23.73 18.47
CA ASN A 63 0.25 23.93 19.40
C ASN A 63 1.02 22.62 19.62
N VAL A 64 2.21 22.52 19.04
CA VAL A 64 3.12 21.37 19.17
C VAL A 64 4.26 21.76 20.11
N LYS A 65 4.22 21.28 21.35
CA LYS A 65 5.29 21.52 22.32
C LYS A 65 6.60 20.85 21.86
N GLY A 66 7.69 21.59 21.92
CA GLY A 66 9.00 21.11 21.50
C GLY A 66 9.31 21.31 20.01
N LEU A 67 8.36 21.84 19.21
CA LEU A 67 8.60 22.12 17.80
C LEU A 67 9.62 23.28 17.65
N PRO A 68 10.79 23.04 17.00
CA PRO A 68 11.75 24.10 16.74
C PRO A 68 11.22 25.06 15.66
N LYS A 69 11.68 26.30 15.69
CA LYS A 69 11.32 27.30 14.66
C LYS A 69 11.90 26.96 13.31
N GLN A 70 13.06 26.31 13.28
CA GLN A 70 13.76 25.91 12.04
C GLN A 70 14.54 24.61 12.26
N VAL A 71 14.82 23.94 11.17
CA VAL A 71 15.69 22.77 11.09
C VAL A 71 16.66 22.94 9.92
N GLU A 72 17.88 22.49 10.10
CA GLU A 72 18.91 22.48 9.05
C GLU A 72 19.15 21.03 8.62
N LEU A 73 19.15 20.83 7.31
CA LEU A 73 19.55 19.60 6.63
C LEU A 73 20.88 19.85 5.94
N SER A 74 21.96 19.33 6.51
CA SER A 74 23.33 19.59 6.05
C SER A 74 23.83 18.52 5.07
N GLU A 75 24.76 18.89 4.19
CA GLU A 75 25.40 17.96 3.27
C GLU A 75 26.03 16.77 4.00
N GLY A 76 25.87 15.58 3.44
CA GLY A 76 26.33 14.33 4.05
C GLY A 76 25.31 13.65 4.93
N GLN A 77 24.31 14.35 5.46
CA GLN A 77 23.21 13.76 6.25
C GLN A 77 22.13 13.23 5.30
N PHE A 78 21.62 12.03 5.57
CA PHE A 78 20.49 11.47 4.81
C PHE A 78 19.12 11.83 5.38
N PHE A 79 19.07 12.20 6.66
CA PHE A 79 17.85 12.64 7.33
C PHE A 79 18.16 13.43 8.59
N VAL A 80 17.16 14.15 9.06
CA VAL A 80 17.16 14.79 10.39
C VAL A 80 15.96 14.29 11.17
N LYS A 81 16.16 14.06 12.46
CA LYS A 81 15.12 13.65 13.42
C LYS A 81 14.85 14.80 14.39
N ILE A 82 13.58 15.08 14.64
CA ILE A 82 13.13 16.02 15.69
C ILE A 82 12.37 15.20 16.73
N ASP A 83 12.89 15.19 17.94
CA ASP A 83 12.40 14.36 19.03
C ASP A 83 11.57 15.12 20.06
N ASN A 84 10.86 14.37 20.91
CA ASN A 84 10.15 14.87 22.09
C ASN A 84 9.04 15.89 21.79
N LEU A 85 8.44 15.80 20.61
CA LEU A 85 7.26 16.59 20.27
C LEU A 85 6.05 16.07 21.05
N LYS A 86 5.17 16.98 21.52
CA LYS A 86 3.94 16.61 22.24
C LYS A 86 2.79 17.54 21.86
N ILE A 87 1.58 16.99 21.87
CA ILE A 87 0.33 17.74 21.72
C ILE A 87 -0.55 17.41 22.91
N SER A 88 -1.14 18.44 23.55
CA SER A 88 -1.84 18.32 24.82
C SER A 88 -3.36 18.26 24.73
N GLU A 89 -3.90 18.18 23.51
CA GLU A 89 -5.35 18.13 23.24
C GLU A 89 -5.65 17.14 22.12
N GLU A 90 -6.83 16.54 22.13
CA GLU A 90 -7.32 15.73 21.02
C GLU A 90 -7.50 16.61 19.78
N THR A 91 -6.87 16.22 18.66
CA THR A 91 -6.87 17.01 17.45
C THR A 91 -6.28 16.25 16.25
N GLU A 92 -6.35 16.86 15.09
CA GLU A 92 -5.57 16.51 13.90
C GLU A 92 -4.59 17.62 13.58
N CYS A 93 -3.37 17.26 13.26
CA CYS A 93 -2.38 18.24 12.85
C CYS A 93 -1.43 17.68 11.77
N ALA A 94 -0.78 18.61 11.07
CA ALA A 94 0.39 18.36 10.27
C ALA A 94 1.44 19.43 10.58
N ILE A 95 2.70 19.08 10.42
CA ILE A 95 3.82 20.01 10.56
C ILE A 95 4.27 20.41 9.18
N ASN A 96 4.24 21.71 8.88
CA ASN A 96 4.60 22.30 7.61
C ASN A 96 6.06 22.77 7.63
N PHE A 97 6.73 22.59 6.50
CA PHE A 97 8.11 23.00 6.25
C PHE A 97 8.16 23.92 5.06
N ILE A 98 8.84 25.05 5.19
CA ILE A 98 9.04 26.03 4.11
C ILE A 98 10.51 26.39 4.08
N SER A 99 11.17 26.24 2.90
CA SER A 99 12.56 26.63 2.71
C SER A 99 12.77 28.14 2.92
N LYS A 100 13.99 28.55 3.26
CA LYS A 100 14.34 29.96 3.49
C LYS A 100 13.99 30.86 2.31
N ASP A 101 14.14 30.39 1.09
CA ASP A 101 13.79 31.11 -0.14
C ASP A 101 12.32 30.96 -0.54
N LYS A 102 11.52 30.21 0.23
CA LYS A 102 10.09 29.91 0.03
C LYS A 102 9.75 29.17 -1.27
N LYS A 103 10.73 28.56 -1.92
CA LYS A 103 10.50 27.78 -3.15
C LYS A 103 10.08 26.35 -2.89
N ILE A 104 10.50 25.78 -1.75
CA ILE A 104 10.20 24.40 -1.36
C ILE A 104 9.24 24.45 -0.18
N SER A 105 8.13 23.74 -0.31
CA SER A 105 7.11 23.57 0.74
C SER A 105 6.62 22.13 0.75
N PHE A 106 6.55 21.53 1.93
CA PHE A 106 6.02 20.18 2.16
C PHE A 106 5.52 20.06 3.60
N GLN A 107 4.87 18.97 3.92
CA GLN A 107 4.35 18.70 5.28
C GLN A 107 4.55 17.24 5.68
N THR A 108 4.38 16.94 6.96
CA THR A 108 4.27 15.56 7.44
C THR A 108 2.98 14.92 6.91
N ASN A 109 2.92 13.57 6.93
CA ASN A 109 1.61 12.90 6.94
C ASN A 109 0.77 13.42 8.13
N PRO A 110 -0.58 13.29 8.09
CA PRO A 110 -1.44 13.70 9.18
C PRO A 110 -1.13 12.93 10.47
N ILE A 111 -1.25 13.63 11.61
CA ILE A 111 -1.06 13.09 12.95
C ILE A 111 -2.40 13.22 13.68
N LYS A 112 -3.03 12.10 13.97
CA LYS A 112 -4.22 12.04 14.82
C LYS A 112 -3.80 11.95 16.27
N ILE A 113 -4.32 12.83 17.12
CA ILE A 113 -4.13 12.79 18.58
C ILE A 113 -5.47 12.48 19.22
N MET A 114 -5.56 11.35 19.89
CA MET A 114 -6.75 10.93 20.63
C MET A 114 -6.38 9.86 21.66
N GLU A 115 -7.16 9.78 22.74
CA GLU A 115 -6.99 8.70 23.71
C GLU A 115 -7.45 7.37 23.10
N THR A 116 -6.54 6.41 23.05
CA THR A 116 -6.79 5.07 22.50
C THR A 116 -5.79 4.06 23.04
N GLU A 117 -6.22 2.80 23.08
CA GLU A 117 -5.32 1.66 23.34
C GLU A 117 -4.68 1.12 22.06
N ILE A 118 -5.23 1.44 20.88
CA ILE A 118 -4.77 0.91 19.59
C ILE A 118 -3.95 1.98 18.88
N ASN A 119 -2.72 1.64 18.53
CA ASN A 119 -1.82 2.47 17.73
C ASN A 119 -1.76 1.99 16.28
N HIS A 120 -1.27 2.86 15.40
CA HIS A 120 -1.06 2.61 13.97
C HIS A 120 0.42 2.47 13.68
N TYR A 121 0.88 1.27 13.31
CA TYR A 121 2.27 0.96 13.00
C TYR A 121 2.44 0.61 11.52
N TRP A 122 3.37 1.29 10.86
CA TRP A 122 3.60 1.13 9.43
C TRP A 122 4.68 0.11 9.13
N GLY A 123 4.38 -0.81 8.20
CA GLY A 123 5.31 -1.84 7.78
C GLY A 123 5.31 -2.10 6.29
N ASP A 124 6.42 -2.71 5.88
CA ASP A 124 6.61 -3.37 4.60
C ASP A 124 7.25 -4.73 4.91
N LEU A 125 6.46 -5.78 4.75
CA LEU A 125 6.86 -7.14 5.11
C LEU A 125 7.30 -7.96 3.90
N HIS A 126 7.50 -7.33 2.73
CA HIS A 126 7.80 -8.06 1.50
C HIS A 126 8.84 -7.32 0.66
N GLY A 127 10.04 -7.84 0.61
CA GLY A 127 11.13 -7.35 -0.22
C GLY A 127 12.37 -8.23 -0.10
N GLN A 128 13.34 -7.99 -0.98
CA GLN A 128 14.52 -8.85 -1.16
C GLN A 128 15.82 -8.06 -1.16
N SER A 129 16.94 -8.77 -0.96
CA SER A 129 18.32 -8.29 -0.96
C SER A 129 19.16 -9.03 -2.01
N GLU A 130 20.45 -8.69 -2.11
CA GLU A 130 21.36 -9.27 -3.12
C GLU A 130 21.62 -10.77 -2.93
N GLU A 131 21.40 -11.29 -1.73
CA GLU A 131 21.58 -12.71 -1.46
C GLU A 131 20.51 -13.59 -2.13
N THR A 132 19.42 -12.95 -2.59
CA THR A 132 18.40 -13.59 -3.43
C THR A 132 18.29 -12.85 -4.78
N ILE A 133 17.19 -12.16 -5.09
CA ILE A 133 17.01 -11.46 -6.37
C ILE A 133 16.82 -9.95 -6.15
N GLY A 134 17.65 -9.35 -5.33
CA GLY A 134 17.59 -7.94 -5.00
C GLY A 134 18.93 -7.22 -5.13
N THR A 135 19.03 -6.06 -4.53
CA THR A 135 20.24 -5.25 -4.44
C THR A 135 20.50 -4.82 -3.00
N GLY A 136 21.78 -4.68 -2.63
CA GLY A 136 22.21 -4.41 -1.27
C GLY A 136 22.05 -5.65 -0.37
N SER A 137 22.80 -5.69 0.72
CA SER A 137 22.76 -6.83 1.65
C SER A 137 21.48 -6.84 2.52
N ALA A 138 21.16 -7.97 3.13
CA ALA A 138 20.06 -8.09 4.10
C ALA A 138 20.25 -7.14 5.30
N GLU A 139 21.50 -6.86 5.71
CA GLU A 139 21.82 -5.87 6.73
C GLU A 139 21.43 -4.46 6.26
N GLU A 140 21.78 -4.07 5.03
CA GLU A 140 21.42 -2.78 4.43
C GLU A 140 19.91 -2.65 4.23
N TYR A 141 19.22 -3.74 3.90
CA TYR A 141 17.77 -3.82 3.79
C TYR A 141 17.07 -3.39 5.09
N PHE A 142 17.38 -4.02 6.21
CA PHE A 142 16.78 -3.63 7.51
C PHE A 142 17.22 -2.25 7.98
N ASN A 143 18.47 -1.86 7.71
CA ASN A 143 18.93 -0.50 7.98
C ASN A 143 18.15 0.54 7.17
N PHE A 144 17.86 0.26 5.90
CA PHE A 144 17.05 1.14 5.06
C PHE A 144 15.62 1.26 5.60
N ALA A 145 14.96 0.14 5.91
CA ALA A 145 13.62 0.11 6.49
C ALA A 145 13.51 1.05 7.69
N LYS A 146 14.43 0.89 8.63
CA LYS A 146 14.45 1.64 9.89
C LYS A 146 14.87 3.10 9.73
N ASN A 147 15.98 3.37 9.02
CA ASN A 147 16.66 4.66 9.04
C ASN A 147 16.53 5.48 7.75
N ARG A 148 15.77 5.01 6.75
CA ARG A 148 15.50 5.72 5.49
C ARG A 148 14.03 5.77 5.14
N ALA A 149 13.33 4.66 5.32
CA ALA A 149 11.88 4.60 5.14
C ALA A 149 11.09 4.92 6.42
N PHE A 150 11.75 4.85 7.59
CA PHE A 150 11.15 5.12 8.91
C PHE A 150 9.93 4.23 9.17
N LEU A 151 10.09 2.94 8.88
CA LEU A 151 9.10 1.92 9.18
C LEU A 151 9.15 1.53 10.65
N ASP A 152 8.01 1.09 11.18
CA ASP A 152 7.89 0.48 12.50
C ASP A 152 8.13 -1.04 12.41
N VAL A 153 7.76 -1.65 11.27
CA VAL A 153 7.81 -3.11 11.07
C VAL A 153 8.39 -3.44 9.69
N SER A 154 9.26 -4.46 9.60
CA SER A 154 9.74 -4.96 8.31
C SER A 154 10.00 -6.47 8.34
N GLY A 155 9.92 -7.11 7.16
CA GLY A 155 10.27 -8.50 6.94
C GLY A 155 11.05 -8.65 5.64
N HIS A 156 12.07 -9.50 5.64
CA HIS A 156 12.79 -9.88 4.42
C HIS A 156 12.17 -11.17 3.88
N GLN A 157 11.80 -11.16 2.60
CA GLN A 157 11.12 -12.28 1.94
C GLN A 157 11.88 -12.68 0.67
N GLY A 158 13.09 -13.21 0.86
CA GLY A 158 13.85 -13.78 -0.24
C GLY A 158 13.21 -15.05 -0.79
N ASN A 159 13.35 -15.29 -2.11
CA ASN A 159 12.84 -16.51 -2.74
C ASN A 159 13.50 -17.75 -2.13
N ASP A 160 12.70 -18.69 -1.65
CA ASP A 160 13.13 -19.92 -0.97
C ASP A 160 14.16 -20.73 -1.74
N PHE A 161 13.99 -20.87 -3.05
CA PHE A 161 14.87 -21.63 -3.95
C PHE A 161 16.26 -21.00 -4.15
N GLN A 162 16.52 -19.81 -3.61
CA GLN A 162 17.81 -19.13 -3.59
C GLN A 162 18.43 -19.06 -2.17
N ILE A 163 17.64 -19.30 -1.13
CA ILE A 163 18.09 -19.24 0.26
C ILE A 163 18.87 -20.51 0.63
N THR A 164 20.20 -20.40 0.70
CA THR A 164 21.05 -21.47 1.24
C THR A 164 20.89 -21.61 2.76
N LYS A 165 21.27 -22.77 3.32
CA LYS A 165 21.31 -22.94 4.80
C LYS A 165 22.15 -21.88 5.50
N LYS A 166 23.28 -21.52 4.89
CA LYS A 166 24.16 -20.49 5.42
C LYS A 166 23.42 -19.14 5.48
N PHE A 167 22.84 -18.72 4.37
CA PHE A 167 22.12 -17.44 4.31
C PHE A 167 20.87 -17.45 5.20
N TRP A 168 20.14 -18.57 5.29
CA TRP A 168 19.01 -18.67 6.21
C TRP A 168 19.42 -18.41 7.67
N LYS A 169 20.54 -18.97 8.10
CA LYS A 169 21.08 -18.72 9.43
C LYS A 169 21.48 -17.24 9.60
N GLU A 170 22.23 -16.67 8.65
CA GLU A 170 22.65 -15.26 8.66
C GLU A 170 21.45 -14.32 8.68
N LEU A 171 20.43 -14.57 7.85
CA LEU A 171 19.21 -13.77 7.81
C LEU A 171 18.47 -13.79 9.15
N ASN A 172 18.36 -14.94 9.80
CA ASN A 172 17.75 -15.04 11.12
C ASN A 172 18.56 -14.28 12.19
N GLU A 173 19.89 -14.32 12.15
CA GLU A 173 20.75 -13.54 13.04
C GLU A 173 20.58 -12.02 12.83
N ILE A 174 20.53 -11.56 11.58
CA ILE A 174 20.29 -10.16 11.24
C ILE A 174 18.86 -9.74 11.67
N THR A 175 17.86 -10.55 11.41
CA THR A 175 16.47 -10.30 11.83
C THR A 175 16.39 -10.11 13.33
N LYS A 176 17.01 -11.00 14.12
CA LYS A 176 17.08 -10.89 15.58
C LYS A 176 17.80 -9.64 16.04
N LYS A 177 18.91 -9.28 15.40
CA LYS A 177 19.73 -8.08 15.72
C LYS A 177 18.92 -6.78 15.59
N TYR A 178 18.08 -6.67 14.55
CA TYR A 178 17.28 -5.47 14.30
C TYR A 178 15.98 -5.43 15.11
N ASN A 179 15.48 -6.56 15.60
CA ASN A 179 14.23 -6.62 16.36
C ASN A 179 14.39 -5.96 17.74
N LYS A 180 13.62 -4.89 17.96
CA LYS A 180 13.64 -4.16 19.23
C LYS A 180 12.26 -3.59 19.54
N ASN A 181 11.63 -4.12 20.58
CA ASN A 181 10.31 -3.69 21.04
C ASN A 181 10.26 -2.16 21.25
N ASN A 182 9.14 -1.56 20.85
CA ASN A 182 8.85 -0.11 20.88
C ASN A 182 9.82 0.76 20.06
N VAL A 183 10.61 0.14 19.15
CA VAL A 183 11.53 0.88 18.29
C VAL A 183 11.41 0.46 16.83
N PHE A 184 11.55 -0.84 16.55
CA PHE A 184 11.49 -1.39 15.20
C PHE A 184 11.36 -2.92 15.29
N ILE A 185 10.33 -3.46 14.68
CA ILE A 185 10.04 -4.89 14.69
C ILE A 185 10.46 -5.52 13.37
N THR A 186 11.12 -6.66 13.45
CA THR A 186 11.45 -7.47 12.28
C THR A 186 10.78 -8.84 12.38
N MET A 187 10.23 -9.30 11.24
CA MET A 187 9.56 -10.60 11.13
C MET A 187 10.49 -11.61 10.45
N PRO A 188 10.83 -12.73 11.10
CA PRO A 188 11.51 -13.83 10.43
C PRO A 188 10.62 -14.44 9.36
N GLY A 189 11.19 -14.78 8.21
CA GLY A 189 10.39 -15.35 7.14
C GLY A 189 11.13 -15.48 5.82
N TYR A 190 10.41 -15.95 4.81
CA TYR A 190 10.90 -16.13 3.45
C TYR A 190 9.70 -16.19 2.48
N GLU A 191 9.94 -15.98 1.19
CA GLU A 191 8.95 -16.20 0.15
C GLU A 191 9.01 -17.65 -0.34
N TRP A 192 7.94 -18.42 -0.10
CA TRP A 192 7.73 -19.70 -0.77
C TRP A 192 7.29 -19.43 -2.21
N SER A 193 8.15 -19.76 -3.17
CA SER A 193 8.08 -19.25 -4.53
C SER A 193 7.68 -20.34 -5.55
N GLY A 194 6.57 -20.99 -5.31
CA GLY A 194 6.01 -22.01 -6.22
C GLY A 194 5.49 -21.42 -7.53
N ASN A 195 5.51 -22.20 -8.60
CA ASN A 195 4.80 -21.81 -9.82
C ASN A 195 3.30 -21.68 -9.57
N THR A 196 2.61 -20.81 -10.31
CA THR A 196 1.16 -20.60 -10.15
C THR A 196 0.35 -21.90 -10.22
N SER A 197 0.69 -22.81 -11.12
CA SER A 197 0.04 -24.13 -11.24
C SER A 197 0.29 -25.07 -10.04
N LEU A 198 1.20 -24.73 -9.16
CA LEU A 198 1.52 -25.44 -7.90
C LEU A 198 1.07 -24.66 -6.66
N GLY A 199 0.36 -23.55 -6.86
CA GLY A 199 -0.19 -22.71 -5.84
C GLY A 199 0.23 -21.23 -5.95
N GLY A 200 1.40 -20.91 -6.52
CA GLY A 200 1.91 -19.53 -6.67
C GLY A 200 2.60 -19.00 -5.42
N ASP A 201 3.08 -17.77 -5.51
CA ASP A 201 3.96 -17.14 -4.52
C ASP A 201 3.26 -16.82 -3.20
N ARG A 202 3.94 -17.11 -2.07
CA ARG A 202 3.44 -16.87 -0.71
C ARG A 202 4.55 -16.39 0.22
N ASN A 203 4.29 -15.34 0.96
CA ASN A 203 5.15 -14.91 2.07
C ASN A 203 4.85 -15.73 3.32
N VAL A 204 5.88 -16.32 3.92
CA VAL A 204 5.79 -17.13 5.14
C VAL A 204 6.50 -16.39 6.26
N PHE A 205 5.84 -16.21 7.41
CA PHE A 205 6.36 -15.50 8.57
C PHE A 205 6.30 -16.36 9.82
N PHE A 206 7.32 -16.29 10.63
CA PHE A 206 7.42 -17.00 11.90
C PHE A 206 7.43 -16.04 13.08
N PRO A 207 6.92 -16.47 14.26
CA PRO A 207 7.00 -15.66 15.47
C PRO A 207 8.44 -15.56 16.02
N GLU A 208 9.29 -16.52 15.68
CA GLU A 208 10.66 -16.61 16.17
C GLU A 208 11.63 -17.08 15.06
N GLU A 209 12.91 -16.82 15.27
CA GLU A 209 13.98 -17.21 14.36
C GLU A 209 14.26 -18.72 14.41
N ASN A 210 14.99 -19.19 13.39
CA ASN A 210 15.50 -20.57 13.26
C ASN A 210 14.43 -21.65 13.07
N ARG A 211 13.24 -21.28 12.58
CA ARG A 211 12.24 -22.24 12.11
C ARG A 211 12.72 -22.92 10.81
N ILE A 212 12.15 -24.08 10.53
CA ILE A 212 12.47 -24.85 9.32
C ILE A 212 12.02 -24.06 8.08
N ILE A 213 12.96 -23.86 7.15
CA ILE A 213 12.63 -23.36 5.82
C ILE A 213 12.11 -24.54 4.97
N ARG A 214 10.96 -24.30 4.32
CA ARG A 214 10.35 -25.25 3.37
C ARG A 214 10.44 -24.64 1.99
N ARG A 215 11.24 -25.25 1.13
CA ARG A 215 11.47 -24.70 -0.19
C ARG A 215 10.53 -25.29 -1.23
N SER A 216 10.14 -24.47 -2.19
CA SER A 216 9.41 -24.92 -3.37
C SER A 216 10.30 -25.75 -4.31
N SER A 217 11.63 -25.55 -4.25
CA SER A 217 12.60 -26.25 -5.09
C SER A 217 14.03 -26.08 -4.57
N HIS A 218 14.85 -27.14 -4.71
CA HIS A 218 16.32 -27.13 -4.53
C HIS A 218 17.10 -26.96 -5.84
N ALA A 219 16.44 -26.66 -6.96
CA ALA A 219 17.10 -26.66 -8.28
C ALA A 219 18.30 -25.70 -8.38
N MET A 220 18.33 -24.62 -7.59
CA MET A 220 19.42 -23.64 -7.57
C MET A 220 20.32 -23.74 -6.32
N ILE A 221 20.14 -24.74 -5.47
CA ILE A 221 20.90 -24.92 -4.22
C ILE A 221 21.74 -26.20 -4.32
N GLU A 222 23.05 -26.08 -4.16
CA GLU A 222 23.97 -27.22 -4.24
C GLU A 222 23.89 -28.14 -3.00
N ASP A 223 23.80 -27.53 -1.80
CA ASP A 223 23.61 -28.29 -0.55
C ASP A 223 22.18 -28.83 -0.45
N ARG A 224 22.05 -30.13 -0.59
CA ARG A 224 20.79 -30.87 -0.52
C ARG A 224 20.55 -31.57 0.80
N SER A 225 21.26 -31.19 1.85
CA SER A 225 21.20 -31.88 3.13
C SER A 225 19.89 -31.65 3.92
N ASP A 226 19.00 -30.79 3.43
CA ASP A 226 17.67 -30.50 3.97
C ASP A 226 16.55 -30.59 2.90
N ILE A 227 16.81 -31.30 1.78
CA ILE A 227 15.84 -31.46 0.69
C ILE A 227 14.54 -32.16 1.13
N GLU A 228 14.60 -32.94 2.19
CA GLU A 228 13.44 -33.63 2.77
C GLU A 228 12.42 -32.67 3.40
N THR A 229 12.79 -31.40 3.61
CA THR A 229 11.86 -30.37 4.11
C THR A 229 11.15 -29.61 3.00
N ASP A 230 11.50 -29.88 1.73
CA ASP A 230 10.88 -29.20 0.60
C ASP A 230 9.38 -29.50 0.51
N CYS A 231 8.66 -28.47 0.08
CA CYS A 231 7.24 -28.53 -0.22
C CYS A 231 7.05 -27.99 -1.63
N THR A 232 6.79 -28.86 -2.60
CA THR A 232 6.75 -28.50 -4.03
C THR A 232 5.44 -27.87 -4.46
N THR A 233 4.40 -28.02 -3.65
CA THR A 233 3.08 -27.40 -3.83
C THR A 233 2.67 -26.62 -2.59
N ALA A 234 1.77 -25.63 -2.74
CA ALA A 234 1.26 -24.88 -1.62
C ALA A 234 0.47 -25.74 -0.64
N ASN A 235 -0.21 -26.80 -1.11
CA ASN A 235 -0.88 -27.77 -0.25
C ASN A 235 0.13 -28.53 0.61
N GLU A 236 1.25 -29.00 0.04
CA GLU A 236 2.32 -29.64 0.83
C GLU A 236 2.91 -28.69 1.87
N LEU A 237 3.03 -27.39 1.57
CA LEU A 237 3.46 -26.37 2.53
C LEU A 237 2.50 -26.33 3.73
N PHE A 238 1.20 -26.21 3.50
CA PHE A 238 0.19 -26.17 4.58
C PHE A 238 0.14 -27.48 5.35
N GLU A 239 0.17 -28.64 4.68
CA GLU A 239 0.22 -29.96 5.32
C GLU A 239 1.48 -30.13 6.19
N SER A 240 2.63 -29.64 5.72
CA SER A 240 3.87 -29.69 6.49
C SER A 240 3.82 -28.79 7.74
N LEU A 241 3.25 -27.61 7.65
CA LEU A 241 3.03 -26.72 8.80
C LEU A 241 2.08 -27.38 9.82
N GLU A 242 0.98 -27.96 9.36
CA GLU A 242 0.03 -28.68 10.22
C GLU A 242 0.68 -29.90 10.91
N LYS A 243 1.37 -30.74 10.16
CA LYS A 243 2.06 -31.94 10.66
C LYS A 243 3.07 -31.61 11.76
N ASN A 244 3.70 -30.44 11.68
CA ASN A 244 4.68 -29.97 12.67
C ASN A 244 4.04 -29.13 13.80
N ASN A 245 2.71 -28.99 13.82
CA ASN A 245 1.95 -28.15 14.77
C ASN A 245 2.39 -26.68 14.78
N GLU A 246 2.82 -26.13 13.64
CA GLU A 246 3.28 -24.75 13.49
C GLU A 246 2.12 -23.79 13.18
N PHE A 247 0.98 -23.89 13.91
CA PHE A 247 -0.21 -23.05 13.73
C PHE A 247 -0.01 -21.57 14.12
N ASP A 248 1.15 -21.22 14.62
CA ASP A 248 1.58 -19.85 14.87
C ASP A 248 2.23 -19.18 13.65
N THR A 249 2.53 -19.96 12.59
CA THR A 249 3.01 -19.46 11.31
C THR A 249 1.93 -18.65 10.59
N LEU A 250 2.34 -17.56 9.96
CA LEU A 250 1.46 -16.70 9.15
C LEU A 250 1.87 -16.76 7.69
N VAL A 251 0.89 -16.72 6.80
CA VAL A 251 1.11 -16.73 5.36
C VAL A 251 0.32 -15.60 4.70
N TYR A 252 0.92 -14.96 3.70
CA TYR A 252 0.26 -14.03 2.79
C TYR A 252 0.35 -14.54 1.36
N ALA A 253 -0.78 -14.64 0.69
CA ALA A 253 -0.80 -14.86 -0.76
C ALA A 253 -0.52 -13.55 -1.50
N HIS A 254 0.34 -13.57 -2.52
CA HIS A 254 0.70 -12.37 -3.27
C HIS A 254 0.85 -12.61 -4.78
N CYS A 255 1.13 -11.53 -5.52
CA CYS A 255 1.24 -11.53 -6.97
C CYS A 255 2.57 -10.92 -7.42
N GLY A 256 3.64 -11.69 -7.32
CA GLY A 256 4.94 -11.37 -7.90
C GLY A 256 5.03 -11.73 -9.39
N GLY A 257 6.12 -12.32 -9.80
CA GLY A 257 6.26 -12.90 -11.14
C GLY A 257 5.33 -14.09 -11.39
N ARG A 258 4.94 -14.77 -10.33
CA ARG A 258 3.93 -15.84 -10.27
C ARG A 258 2.84 -15.37 -9.33
N TYR A 259 1.59 -15.48 -9.68
CA TYR A 259 0.52 -15.13 -8.76
C TYR A 259 0.10 -16.33 -7.91
N ALA A 260 -0.25 -16.08 -6.66
CA ALA A 260 -0.86 -17.09 -5.81
C ALA A 260 -2.26 -17.43 -6.33
N ASP A 261 -2.46 -18.69 -6.67
CA ASP A 261 -3.78 -19.24 -7.00
C ASP A 261 -4.44 -19.73 -5.70
N ILE A 262 -5.15 -18.83 -5.03
CA ILE A 262 -5.83 -19.13 -3.77
C ILE A 262 -7.04 -20.04 -3.95
N LYS A 263 -7.58 -20.16 -5.17
CA LYS A 263 -8.64 -21.13 -5.49
C LYS A 263 -8.10 -22.55 -5.58
N TYR A 264 -6.83 -22.69 -6.00
CA TYR A 264 -6.14 -23.99 -6.02
C TYR A 264 -5.73 -24.45 -4.62
N ALA A 265 -5.17 -23.54 -3.81
CA ALA A 265 -4.69 -23.85 -2.46
C ALA A 265 -4.91 -22.67 -1.52
N HIS A 266 -5.57 -22.91 -0.40
CA HIS A 266 -5.76 -21.96 0.69
C HIS A 266 -5.98 -22.71 1.99
N ASP A 267 -5.36 -22.25 3.08
CA ASP A 267 -5.66 -22.71 4.43
C ASP A 267 -5.78 -21.51 5.37
N GLY A 268 -7.00 -21.12 5.68
CA GLY A 268 -7.29 -19.98 6.54
C GLY A 268 -6.74 -20.07 7.97
N ARG A 269 -6.19 -21.23 8.38
CA ARG A 269 -5.46 -21.37 9.65
C ARG A 269 -4.11 -20.65 9.58
N PHE A 270 -3.47 -20.62 8.41
CA PHE A 270 -2.16 -19.99 8.15
C PHE A 270 -2.28 -18.75 7.29
N GLU A 271 -2.97 -18.82 6.13
CA GLU A 271 -3.09 -17.76 5.14
C GLU A 271 -4.13 -16.71 5.57
N LYS A 272 -3.65 -15.70 6.31
CA LYS A 272 -4.50 -14.71 6.97
C LYS A 272 -4.82 -13.50 6.10
N SER A 273 -4.03 -13.23 5.06
CA SER A 273 -4.19 -12.03 4.24
C SER A 273 -3.73 -12.26 2.81
N VAL A 274 -4.24 -11.41 1.91
CA VAL A 274 -3.78 -11.32 0.53
C VAL A 274 -3.18 -9.95 0.28
N GLU A 275 -2.14 -9.89 -0.54
CA GLU A 275 -1.47 -8.65 -0.92
C GLU A 275 -2.15 -8.05 -2.15
N VAL A 276 -2.90 -6.95 -1.93
CA VAL A 276 -3.67 -6.27 -2.97
C VAL A 276 -2.80 -5.39 -3.84
N HIS A 277 -1.64 -4.96 -3.32
CA HIS A 277 -0.78 -4.01 -4.02
C HIS A 277 0.69 -4.19 -3.65
N SER A 278 1.54 -4.12 -4.68
CA SER A 278 3.00 -4.07 -4.55
C SER A 278 3.62 -3.26 -5.70
N SER A 279 4.95 -3.22 -5.79
CA SER A 279 5.64 -2.61 -6.95
C SER A 279 5.31 -3.30 -8.28
N TRP A 280 4.82 -4.54 -8.23
CA TRP A 280 4.37 -5.27 -9.42
C TRP A 280 3.03 -4.76 -9.96
N GLY A 281 2.21 -4.10 -9.15
CA GLY A 281 0.92 -3.56 -9.55
C GLY A 281 -0.15 -3.63 -8.47
N THR A 282 -1.42 -3.52 -8.90
CA THR A 282 -2.60 -3.63 -8.04
C THR A 282 -3.44 -4.83 -8.47
N PHE A 283 -3.88 -5.64 -7.51
CA PHE A 283 -4.44 -6.98 -7.73
C PHE A 283 -5.77 -7.16 -6.98
N GLU A 284 -6.72 -6.25 -7.13
CA GLU A 284 -8.04 -6.37 -6.47
C GLU A 284 -8.75 -7.69 -6.81
N TRP A 285 -8.42 -8.32 -7.95
CA TRP A 285 -8.98 -9.60 -8.34
C TRP A 285 -8.65 -10.75 -7.36
N ILE A 286 -7.50 -10.71 -6.62
CA ILE A 286 -7.22 -11.77 -5.62
C ILE A 286 -8.11 -11.62 -4.38
N VAL A 287 -8.49 -10.38 -4.03
CA VAL A 287 -9.47 -10.10 -2.97
C VAL A 287 -10.85 -10.60 -3.40
N HIS A 288 -11.22 -10.38 -4.68
CA HIS A 288 -12.47 -10.88 -5.24
C HIS A 288 -12.52 -12.41 -5.28
N ASP A 289 -11.40 -13.07 -5.67
CA ASP A 289 -11.29 -14.53 -5.64
C ASP A 289 -11.50 -15.06 -4.21
N ALA A 290 -10.93 -14.41 -3.18
CA ALA A 290 -11.12 -14.80 -1.79
C ALA A 290 -12.60 -14.71 -1.36
N PHE A 291 -13.31 -13.66 -1.77
CA PHE A 291 -14.74 -13.52 -1.47
C PHE A 291 -15.61 -14.55 -2.19
N GLU A 292 -15.25 -14.91 -3.43
CA GLU A 292 -15.96 -15.97 -4.19
C GLU A 292 -15.84 -17.34 -3.52
N GLU A 293 -14.69 -17.65 -2.94
CA GLU A 293 -14.45 -18.90 -2.22
C GLU A 293 -14.93 -18.85 -0.74
N GLY A 294 -15.44 -17.69 -0.29
CA GLY A 294 -15.89 -17.52 1.11
C GLY A 294 -14.75 -17.48 2.12
N TYR A 295 -13.54 -17.12 1.70
CA TYR A 295 -12.39 -16.97 2.57
C TYR A 295 -12.43 -15.65 3.34
N ARG A 296 -12.08 -15.70 4.63
CA ARG A 296 -12.08 -14.53 5.52
C ARG A 296 -10.66 -14.02 5.73
N ILE A 297 -10.19 -13.24 4.77
CA ILE A 297 -8.82 -12.72 4.70
C ILE A 297 -8.75 -11.24 5.10
N GLY A 298 -7.56 -10.79 5.51
CA GLY A 298 -7.20 -9.38 5.58
C GLY A 298 -6.58 -8.89 4.26
N ILE A 299 -6.45 -7.58 4.12
CA ILE A 299 -5.87 -6.93 2.95
C ILE A 299 -4.59 -6.23 3.36
N VAL A 300 -3.46 -6.60 2.75
CA VAL A 300 -2.14 -6.00 2.95
C VAL A 300 -1.62 -5.37 1.67
N GLY A 301 -0.73 -4.40 1.80
CA GLY A 301 0.10 -3.84 0.74
C GLY A 301 1.55 -3.85 1.19
N ASN A 302 2.45 -4.28 0.32
CA ASN A 302 3.88 -4.28 0.59
C ASN A 302 4.65 -3.86 -0.66
N SER A 303 5.98 -3.85 -0.63
CA SER A 303 6.72 -3.44 -1.82
C SER A 303 6.95 -4.58 -2.81
N ASP A 304 7.17 -5.80 -2.38
CA ASP A 304 7.78 -6.86 -3.22
C ASP A 304 8.99 -6.29 -3.98
N GLY A 305 9.79 -5.52 -3.23
CA GLY A 305 10.83 -4.68 -3.79
C GLY A 305 12.14 -5.44 -3.95
N HIS A 306 12.76 -5.32 -5.15
CA HIS A 306 14.04 -5.93 -5.49
C HIS A 306 15.21 -4.93 -5.49
N LYS A 307 15.04 -3.77 -4.84
CA LYS A 307 16.00 -2.66 -4.82
C LYS A 307 16.62 -2.40 -3.45
N GLY A 308 16.42 -3.31 -2.48
CA GLY A 308 16.87 -3.11 -1.11
C GLY A 308 16.26 -1.88 -0.41
N ARG A 309 15.02 -1.50 -0.79
CA ARG A 309 14.34 -0.27 -0.33
C ARG A 309 12.96 -0.54 0.23
N PRO A 310 12.83 -1.32 1.29
CA PRO A 310 11.54 -1.57 1.92
C PRO A 310 10.91 -0.25 2.37
N GLY A 311 9.59 -0.11 2.12
CA GLY A 311 8.80 1.06 2.49
C GLY A 311 9.00 2.31 1.62
N ALA A 312 9.93 2.30 0.66
CA ALA A 312 10.18 3.41 -0.26
C ALA A 312 10.65 2.89 -1.63
N SER A 313 9.97 1.88 -2.17
CA SER A 313 10.30 1.25 -3.45
C SER A 313 9.58 1.96 -4.59
N TYR A 314 10.32 2.75 -5.38
CA TYR A 314 9.81 3.44 -6.58
C TYR A 314 10.11 2.63 -7.84
N PRO A 315 9.26 2.67 -8.88
CA PRO A 315 9.43 1.86 -10.08
C PRO A 315 10.75 2.15 -10.82
N GLY A 316 11.10 3.40 -11.01
CA GLY A 316 12.27 3.81 -11.77
C GLY A 316 12.26 3.19 -13.17
N SER A 317 13.43 2.75 -13.65
CA SER A 317 13.60 2.13 -14.97
C SER A 317 13.31 0.62 -14.99
N SER A 318 12.76 0.04 -13.92
CA SER A 318 12.43 -1.38 -13.87
C SER A 318 11.12 -1.71 -14.60
N MET A 319 10.87 -3.02 -14.81
CA MET A 319 9.60 -3.52 -15.34
C MET A 319 8.43 -3.41 -14.37
N PHE A 320 8.68 -3.06 -13.12
CA PHE A 320 7.64 -2.85 -12.11
C PHE A 320 6.82 -1.60 -12.45
N GLY A 321 5.51 -1.73 -12.52
CA GLY A 321 4.61 -0.67 -13.00
C GLY A 321 4.08 0.26 -11.90
N ALA A 322 4.35 -0.05 -10.62
CA ALA A 322 3.79 0.67 -9.49
C ALA A 322 4.85 1.05 -8.44
N ILE A 323 4.52 1.97 -7.57
CA ILE A 323 5.25 2.25 -6.33
C ILE A 323 4.96 1.13 -5.32
N GLY A 324 5.90 0.83 -4.41
CA GLY A 324 5.71 -0.21 -3.40
C GLY A 324 4.68 0.19 -2.34
N GLY A 325 3.83 -0.76 -1.97
CA GLY A 325 2.78 -0.58 -0.95
C GLY A 325 3.29 -0.53 0.49
N LEU A 326 2.39 -0.18 1.39
CA LEU A 326 2.58 -0.22 2.84
C LEU A 326 1.36 -0.86 3.52
N THR A 327 1.59 -1.52 4.65
CA THR A 327 0.54 -1.98 5.56
C THR A 327 0.59 -1.19 6.86
N CYS A 328 -0.56 -0.72 7.33
CA CYS A 328 -0.72 -0.18 8.66
C CYS A 328 -1.30 -1.25 9.58
N PHE A 329 -0.56 -1.64 10.61
CA PHE A 329 -0.98 -2.60 11.63
C PHE A 329 -1.60 -1.87 12.83
N LEU A 330 -2.78 -2.32 13.25
CA LEU A 330 -3.52 -1.79 14.38
C LEU A 330 -3.22 -2.65 15.61
N SER A 331 -2.33 -2.18 16.47
CA SER A 331 -1.87 -2.94 17.64
C SER A 331 -1.75 -2.07 18.88
N LYS A 332 -1.91 -2.68 20.06
CA LYS A 332 -1.72 -1.98 21.34
C LYS A 332 -0.25 -1.64 21.56
N GLU A 333 0.65 -2.51 21.15
CA GLU A 333 2.08 -2.40 21.41
C GLU A 333 2.90 -2.68 20.15
N LEU A 334 4.01 -1.99 20.00
CA LEU A 334 5.00 -2.27 18.96
C LEU A 334 5.92 -3.39 19.44
N THR A 335 5.40 -4.60 19.44
CA THR A 335 6.12 -5.85 19.71
C THR A 335 5.84 -6.84 18.59
N ARG A 336 6.68 -7.87 18.43
CA ARG A 336 6.45 -8.91 17.42
C ARG A 336 5.12 -9.62 17.69
N GLU A 337 4.84 -9.93 18.93
CA GLU A 337 3.60 -10.56 19.37
C GLU A 337 2.38 -9.68 19.06
N GLY A 338 2.48 -8.37 19.30
CA GLY A 338 1.42 -7.40 18.99
C GLY A 338 1.14 -7.32 17.49
N ILE A 339 2.17 -7.33 16.65
CA ILE A 339 2.04 -7.33 15.18
C ILE A 339 1.45 -8.65 14.69
N ILE A 340 1.91 -9.80 15.22
CA ILE A 340 1.34 -11.12 14.91
C ILE A 340 -0.14 -11.18 15.28
N ASP A 341 -0.52 -10.67 16.46
CA ASP A 341 -1.91 -10.61 16.90
C ASP A 341 -2.76 -9.75 15.95
N ALA A 342 -2.27 -8.58 15.54
CA ALA A 342 -2.94 -7.73 14.55
C ALA A 342 -3.13 -8.46 13.21
N ILE A 343 -2.13 -9.20 12.73
CA ILE A 343 -2.22 -9.98 11.49
C ILE A 343 -3.26 -11.11 11.64
N LYS A 344 -3.22 -11.88 12.73
CA LYS A 344 -4.17 -12.97 12.98
C LYS A 344 -5.62 -12.48 13.02
N LYS A 345 -5.85 -11.30 13.59
CA LYS A 345 -7.16 -10.64 13.66
C LYS A 345 -7.52 -9.85 12.41
N ARG A 346 -6.62 -9.76 11.42
CA ARG A 346 -6.80 -8.92 10.21
C ARG A 346 -6.98 -7.43 10.53
N HIS A 347 -6.53 -7.00 11.71
CA HIS A 347 -6.57 -5.61 12.17
C HIS A 347 -5.47 -4.80 11.46
N HIS A 348 -5.66 -4.54 10.19
CA HIS A 348 -4.73 -3.77 9.35
C HIS A 348 -5.40 -3.27 8.09
N TYR A 349 -4.79 -2.31 7.44
CA TYR A 349 -5.18 -1.82 6.14
C TYR A 349 -3.97 -1.57 5.25
N ALA A 350 -4.19 -1.66 3.94
CA ALA A 350 -3.19 -1.49 2.91
C ALA A 350 -3.21 -0.08 2.32
N THR A 351 -2.06 0.41 1.84
CA THR A 351 -1.98 1.57 0.95
C THR A 351 -1.01 1.31 -0.20
N THR A 352 -1.10 2.12 -1.25
CA THR A 352 -0.12 2.09 -2.34
C THR A 352 1.23 2.70 -1.95
N GLY A 353 1.43 3.10 -0.69
CA GLY A 353 2.69 3.69 -0.25
C GLY A 353 2.96 5.08 -0.84
N GLY A 354 4.24 5.38 -1.04
CA GLY A 354 4.67 6.68 -1.52
C GLY A 354 4.70 7.78 -0.44
N PRO A 355 4.97 9.02 -0.83
CA PRO A 355 5.09 10.14 0.11
C PRO A 355 3.81 10.38 0.92
N ASN A 356 2.64 10.18 0.31
CA ASN A 356 1.31 10.37 0.92
C ASN A 356 0.61 9.06 1.28
N GLY A 357 1.35 7.94 1.33
CA GLY A 357 0.81 6.61 1.64
C GLY A 357 0.45 6.41 3.12
N ARG A 358 0.91 7.29 4.01
CA ARG A 358 0.59 7.19 5.44
C ARG A 358 -0.57 8.09 5.79
N MET A 359 -1.68 7.50 6.24
CA MET A 359 -2.91 8.20 6.59
C MET A 359 -3.60 7.48 7.75
N TYR A 360 -4.46 8.17 8.46
CA TYR A 360 -5.31 7.55 9.49
C TYR A 360 -6.61 7.08 8.85
N ILE A 361 -6.96 5.82 9.05
CA ILE A 361 -8.24 5.24 8.64
C ILE A 361 -8.81 4.44 9.80
N ASN A 362 -10.06 4.72 10.16
CA ASN A 362 -10.85 3.91 11.08
C ASN A 362 -12.16 3.52 10.40
N LEU A 363 -12.42 2.22 10.29
CA LEU A 363 -13.69 1.63 9.86
C LEU A 363 -14.25 0.82 11.02
N GLN A 364 -15.45 1.18 11.47
CA GLN A 364 -16.15 0.53 12.58
C GLN A 364 -17.59 0.20 12.16
N ALA A 365 -18.03 -1.00 12.46
CA ALA A 365 -19.43 -1.40 12.37
C ALA A 365 -20.14 -1.15 13.70
N ASN A 366 -21.39 -0.68 13.66
CA ASN A 366 -22.22 -0.42 14.84
C ASN A 366 -23.54 -1.15 14.65
N PHE A 367 -23.91 -1.99 15.61
CA PHE A 367 -25.06 -2.88 15.59
C PHE A 367 -26.18 -2.35 16.48
N SER A 368 -27.43 -2.42 15.99
CA SER A 368 -28.61 -2.01 16.77
C SER A 368 -28.93 -2.93 17.95
N SER A 369 -28.43 -4.16 17.92
CA SER A 369 -28.54 -5.18 18.96
C SER A 369 -27.20 -5.86 19.19
N ASP A 370 -27.12 -6.72 20.20
CA ASP A 370 -25.91 -7.46 20.51
C ASP A 370 -25.49 -8.38 19.34
N ALA A 371 -24.22 -8.30 18.98
CA ALA A 371 -23.55 -9.17 18.00
C ALA A 371 -22.46 -9.98 18.68
N THR A 372 -22.05 -11.09 18.07
CA THR A 372 -20.93 -11.89 18.58
C THR A 372 -19.73 -11.70 17.68
N ILE A 373 -18.64 -11.16 18.24
CA ILE A 373 -17.40 -10.86 17.54
C ILE A 373 -16.40 -11.99 17.72
N PHE A 374 -15.81 -12.45 16.62
CA PHE A 374 -14.75 -13.45 16.60
C PHE A 374 -13.48 -12.84 15.99
N HIS A 375 -12.34 -13.11 16.59
CA HIS A 375 -11.04 -12.77 16.01
C HIS A 375 -10.51 -13.92 15.15
N ASP A 376 -10.66 -15.16 15.64
CA ASP A 376 -10.41 -16.37 14.85
C ASP A 376 -11.67 -16.77 14.10
N ASP A 377 -11.51 -17.37 12.91
CA ASP A 377 -12.64 -17.80 12.11
C ASP A 377 -13.37 -18.97 12.79
N PRO A 378 -14.64 -18.83 13.20
CA PRO A 378 -15.40 -19.89 13.84
C PRO A 378 -15.68 -21.10 12.93
N LYS A 379 -15.48 -20.98 11.60
CA LYS A 379 -15.50 -22.12 10.67
C LYS A 379 -14.27 -23.02 10.84
N LEU A 380 -13.14 -22.47 11.31
CA LEU A 380 -11.86 -23.16 11.45
C LEU A 380 -11.49 -23.48 12.90
N TYR A 381 -11.96 -22.69 13.84
CA TYR A 381 -11.60 -22.79 15.25
C TYR A 381 -12.83 -22.88 16.15
N LYS A 382 -12.78 -23.75 17.15
CA LYS A 382 -13.77 -23.79 18.22
C LYS A 382 -13.42 -22.71 19.25
N GLY A 383 -14.17 -21.63 19.27
CA GLY A 383 -13.99 -20.53 20.23
C GLY A 383 -15.31 -19.86 20.59
N SER A 384 -15.35 -19.25 21.78
CA SER A 384 -16.47 -18.39 22.18
C SER A 384 -16.17 -16.96 21.69
N GLY A 385 -17.07 -16.38 20.89
CA GLY A 385 -16.97 -14.96 20.53
C GLY A 385 -17.28 -14.05 21.72
N LYS A 386 -16.93 -12.78 21.58
CA LYS A 386 -17.25 -11.72 22.54
C LYS A 386 -18.52 -10.98 22.11
N VAL A 387 -19.46 -10.81 23.02
CA VAL A 387 -20.66 -9.98 22.76
C VAL A 387 -20.26 -8.51 22.71
N SER A 388 -20.68 -7.79 21.66
CA SER A 388 -20.43 -6.37 21.47
C SER A 388 -21.48 -5.77 20.54
N LYS A 389 -21.65 -4.44 20.62
CA LYS A 389 -22.41 -3.64 19.64
C LYS A 389 -21.53 -2.95 18.60
N GLU A 390 -20.25 -3.21 18.66
CA GLU A 390 -19.25 -2.59 17.77
C GLU A 390 -18.23 -3.62 17.32
N ALA A 391 -17.78 -3.49 16.08
CA ALA A 391 -16.69 -4.27 15.50
C ALA A 391 -15.80 -3.36 14.65
N MET A 392 -14.52 -3.67 14.58
CA MET A 392 -13.56 -2.94 13.76
C MET A 392 -13.16 -3.73 12.51
N MET A 393 -12.45 -3.09 11.57
CA MET A 393 -11.90 -3.76 10.40
C MET A 393 -11.15 -5.04 10.78
N GLY A 394 -11.36 -6.12 10.04
CA GLY A 394 -10.78 -7.43 10.28
C GLY A 394 -11.62 -8.38 11.12
N ASP A 395 -12.56 -7.89 11.92
CA ASP A 395 -13.42 -8.71 12.77
C ASP A 395 -14.38 -9.60 11.96
N ILE A 396 -14.70 -10.75 12.52
CA ILE A 396 -15.74 -11.66 12.03
C ILE A 396 -16.92 -11.59 12.99
N VAL A 397 -18.11 -11.35 12.47
CA VAL A 397 -19.28 -10.98 13.27
C VAL A 397 -20.48 -11.85 12.95
N HIS A 398 -20.99 -12.55 13.94
CA HIS A 398 -22.31 -13.15 13.89
C HIS A 398 -23.35 -12.14 14.35
N PHE A 399 -24.20 -11.69 13.41
CA PHE A 399 -25.26 -10.71 13.66
C PHE A 399 -26.58 -11.18 13.05
N PRO A 400 -27.37 -11.98 13.79
CA PRO A 400 -28.55 -12.65 13.24
C PRO A 400 -29.66 -11.68 12.84
N ASN A 401 -29.89 -10.59 13.59
CA ASN A 401 -30.99 -9.67 13.35
C ASN A 401 -30.63 -8.24 13.79
N GLY A 402 -31.14 -7.28 13.04
CA GLY A 402 -31.02 -5.86 13.38
C GLY A 402 -30.47 -5.00 12.25
N ASP A 403 -30.32 -3.71 12.54
CA ASP A 403 -29.78 -2.70 11.65
C ASP A 403 -28.28 -2.52 11.88
N LEU A 404 -27.56 -2.36 10.80
CA LEU A 404 -26.12 -2.11 10.75
C LEU A 404 -25.85 -0.71 10.22
N SER A 405 -24.99 0.02 10.90
CA SER A 405 -24.34 1.19 10.35
C SER A 405 -22.83 1.07 10.45
N ILE A 406 -22.11 1.67 9.52
CA ILE A 406 -20.65 1.81 9.58
C ILE A 406 -20.30 3.27 9.86
N SER A 407 -19.29 3.48 10.68
CA SER A 407 -18.64 4.76 10.92
C SER A 407 -17.26 4.75 10.29
N ILE A 408 -16.96 5.75 9.48
CA ILE A 408 -15.70 5.88 8.75
C ILE A 408 -15.08 7.21 9.11
N ASN A 409 -13.85 7.18 9.65
CA ASN A 409 -13.06 8.37 9.96
C ASN A 409 -11.72 8.29 9.26
N ILE A 410 -11.36 9.32 8.52
CA ILE A 410 -10.15 9.37 7.69
C ILE A 410 -9.46 10.73 7.89
N GLU A 411 -8.13 10.67 8.08
CA GLU A 411 -7.22 11.81 7.93
C GLU A 411 -6.24 11.46 6.81
N ALA A 412 -6.46 12.00 5.64
CA ALA A 412 -5.68 11.73 4.44
C ALA A 412 -4.47 12.68 4.31
N ALA A 413 -3.40 12.21 3.69
CA ALA A 413 -2.19 13.00 3.47
C ALA A 413 -2.30 13.95 2.27
N ALA A 414 -3.22 13.67 1.34
CA ALA A 414 -3.60 14.53 0.22
C ALA A 414 -5.11 14.63 0.14
N ALA A 415 -5.64 15.53 -0.70
CA ALA A 415 -7.07 15.71 -0.87
C ALA A 415 -7.77 14.40 -1.28
N ILE A 416 -8.91 14.13 -0.68
CA ILE A 416 -9.72 12.94 -0.96
C ILE A 416 -10.48 13.17 -2.27
N GLU A 417 -10.24 12.32 -3.25
CA GLU A 417 -11.04 12.28 -4.49
C GLU A 417 -12.38 11.60 -4.24
N ARG A 418 -12.33 10.37 -3.71
CA ARG A 418 -13.51 9.56 -3.41
C ARG A 418 -13.26 8.49 -2.37
N LEU A 419 -14.33 8.05 -1.77
CA LEU A 419 -14.41 6.88 -0.91
C LEU A 419 -15.44 5.91 -1.48
N ASP A 420 -15.01 4.70 -1.81
CA ASP A 420 -15.86 3.60 -2.23
C ASP A 420 -16.14 2.65 -1.06
N ILE A 421 -17.40 2.32 -0.84
CA ILE A 421 -17.86 1.37 0.18
C ILE A 421 -18.29 0.10 -0.53
N PHE A 422 -17.78 -1.05 -0.12
CA PHE A 422 -18.05 -2.34 -0.74
C PHE A 422 -18.74 -3.31 0.23
N ASN A 423 -19.54 -4.20 -0.32
CA ASN A 423 -19.99 -5.44 0.29
C ASN A 423 -19.57 -6.61 -0.61
N GLY A 424 -18.44 -7.24 -0.27
CA GLY A 424 -17.77 -8.20 -1.15
C GLY A 424 -17.33 -7.52 -2.44
N LYS A 425 -17.74 -8.04 -3.58
CA LYS A 425 -17.42 -7.44 -4.91
C LYS A 425 -18.33 -6.28 -5.31
N ASP A 426 -19.44 -6.08 -4.61
CA ASP A 426 -20.43 -5.07 -5.00
C ASP A 426 -20.09 -3.71 -4.39
N LEU A 427 -20.00 -2.72 -5.26
CA LEU A 427 -19.91 -1.33 -4.87
C LEU A 427 -21.26 -0.87 -4.32
N VAL A 428 -21.31 -0.56 -3.02
CA VAL A 428 -22.52 -0.11 -2.33
C VAL A 428 -22.75 1.39 -2.55
N GLU A 429 -21.68 2.18 -2.39
CA GLU A 429 -21.71 3.64 -2.53
C GLU A 429 -20.33 4.17 -2.93
N THR A 430 -20.31 5.18 -3.80
CA THR A 430 -19.16 6.08 -3.98
C THR A 430 -19.50 7.42 -3.37
N TYR A 431 -18.75 7.83 -2.36
CA TYR A 431 -18.84 9.15 -1.74
C TYR A 431 -17.71 10.04 -2.25
N LYS A 432 -18.05 11.21 -2.78
CA LYS A 432 -17.11 12.28 -3.14
C LYS A 432 -17.30 13.45 -2.16
N PRO A 433 -16.23 13.99 -1.55
CA PRO A 433 -16.36 15.06 -0.53
C PRO A 433 -16.59 16.45 -1.14
N TYR A 434 -17.16 16.51 -2.33
CA TYR A 434 -17.55 17.71 -3.06
C TYR A 434 -18.83 17.45 -3.88
N SER A 435 -19.51 18.50 -4.28
CA SER A 435 -20.77 18.46 -5.03
C SER A 435 -20.58 18.86 -6.49
N GLU A 436 -21.60 18.61 -7.32
CA GLU A 436 -21.61 19.03 -8.72
C GLU A 436 -21.46 20.54 -8.91
N ASN A 437 -21.95 21.34 -7.97
CA ASN A 437 -21.86 22.81 -8.02
C ASN A 437 -20.44 23.34 -7.79
N GLU A 438 -19.53 22.52 -7.26
CA GLU A 438 -18.12 22.87 -7.01
C GLU A 438 -17.22 22.51 -8.19
N LEU A 439 -17.76 21.80 -9.21
CA LEU A 439 -16.99 21.40 -10.38
C LEU A 439 -16.49 22.60 -11.18
N GLY A 440 -15.21 22.55 -11.54
CA GLY A 440 -14.53 23.61 -12.29
C GLY A 440 -14.18 23.20 -13.72
N ASN A 441 -13.16 23.81 -14.24
CA ASN A 441 -12.57 23.52 -15.55
C ASN A 441 -11.42 22.50 -15.46
N ARG A 442 -11.39 21.66 -14.41
CA ARG A 442 -10.43 20.57 -14.19
C ARG A 442 -11.06 19.23 -14.59
N ILE A 443 -10.52 18.60 -15.62
CA ILE A 443 -10.94 17.29 -16.12
C ILE A 443 -9.86 16.27 -15.75
N ARG A 444 -10.23 15.17 -15.13
CA ARG A 444 -9.37 14.04 -14.84
C ARG A 444 -9.54 12.94 -15.88
N ILE A 445 -8.43 12.46 -16.42
CA ILE A 445 -8.34 11.34 -17.36
C ILE A 445 -7.49 10.26 -16.70
N ILE A 446 -8.08 9.09 -16.49
CA ILE A 446 -7.45 7.94 -15.81
C ILE A 446 -7.51 6.73 -16.75
N TRP A 447 -6.43 5.98 -16.82
CA TRP A 447 -6.37 4.63 -17.38
C TRP A 447 -5.90 3.65 -16.33
N GLU A 448 -6.45 2.43 -16.35
CA GLU A 448 -6.17 1.39 -15.37
C GLU A 448 -6.27 0.00 -15.95
N GLY A 449 -5.67 -0.98 -15.25
CA GLY A 449 -5.81 -2.40 -15.53
C GLY A 449 -4.52 -3.10 -15.87
N ALA A 450 -4.63 -4.41 -16.09
CA ALA A 450 -3.54 -5.30 -16.45
C ALA A 450 -3.93 -6.24 -17.59
N GLU A 451 -2.95 -6.71 -18.37
CA GLU A 451 -3.18 -7.67 -19.46
C GLU A 451 -3.48 -9.06 -18.90
N TYR A 452 -2.70 -9.52 -17.92
CA TYR A 452 -2.78 -10.85 -17.30
C TYR A 452 -2.59 -10.78 -15.78
N ARG A 453 -2.95 -11.85 -15.07
CA ARG A 453 -2.72 -12.00 -13.63
C ARG A 453 -1.23 -12.17 -13.26
N GLY A 454 -0.47 -12.90 -14.11
CA GLY A 454 0.94 -13.23 -13.90
C GLY A 454 1.92 -12.30 -14.63
N ARG A 455 3.07 -12.85 -15.08
CA ARG A 455 4.07 -12.12 -15.87
C ARG A 455 3.48 -11.54 -17.16
N PHE A 456 4.12 -10.52 -17.71
CA PHE A 456 3.68 -9.79 -18.92
C PHE A 456 2.31 -9.11 -18.77
N ARG A 457 2.00 -8.69 -17.53
CA ARG A 457 0.74 -8.01 -17.19
C ARG A 457 0.66 -6.56 -17.65
N GLN A 458 1.74 -6.01 -18.20
CA GLN A 458 1.83 -4.60 -18.60
C GLN A 458 0.83 -4.27 -19.71
N VAL A 459 0.10 -3.20 -19.52
CA VAL A 459 -0.75 -2.56 -20.52
C VAL A 459 -0.10 -1.24 -20.92
N ILE A 460 0.13 -1.05 -22.21
CA ILE A 460 0.68 0.19 -22.76
C ILE A 460 -0.46 1.16 -23.01
N TRP A 461 -0.35 2.35 -22.42
CA TRP A 461 -1.31 3.45 -22.55
C TRP A 461 -0.73 4.68 -23.24
N ASP A 462 0.39 4.54 -23.97
CA ASP A 462 0.97 5.65 -24.73
C ASP A 462 -0.10 6.28 -25.61
N GLY A 463 -0.26 7.60 -25.56
CA GLY A 463 -1.39 8.20 -26.24
C GLY A 463 -1.30 9.71 -26.35
N TYR A 464 -2.38 10.27 -26.91
CA TYR A 464 -2.58 11.72 -26.96
C TYR A 464 -4.05 12.07 -26.72
N ALA A 465 -4.28 13.29 -26.24
CA ALA A 465 -5.56 13.94 -26.21
C ALA A 465 -5.53 15.25 -27.00
N LYS A 466 -6.55 15.52 -27.80
CA LYS A 466 -6.70 16.78 -28.54
C LYS A 466 -7.94 17.52 -28.07
N ILE A 467 -7.82 18.83 -27.95
CA ILE A 467 -8.94 19.71 -27.64
C ILE A 467 -9.25 20.59 -28.86
N LYS A 468 -10.51 20.58 -29.27
CA LYS A 468 -11.06 21.43 -30.32
C LYS A 468 -11.99 22.47 -29.71
N ASN A 469 -11.97 23.70 -30.24
CA ASN A 469 -12.79 24.82 -29.78
C ASN A 469 -12.66 25.13 -28.27
N ASN A 470 -11.48 24.87 -27.71
CA ASN A 470 -11.09 25.19 -26.35
C ASN A 470 -9.56 25.16 -26.23
N ARG A 471 -9.04 25.42 -25.05
CA ARG A 471 -7.58 25.52 -24.82
C ARG A 471 -7.17 24.82 -23.54
N VAL A 472 -6.02 24.12 -23.60
CA VAL A 472 -5.31 23.56 -22.44
C VAL A 472 -4.52 24.65 -21.77
N LEU A 473 -4.71 24.86 -20.48
CA LEU A 473 -3.95 25.79 -19.64
C LEU A 473 -2.81 25.07 -18.92
N SER A 474 -3.06 23.83 -18.44
CA SER A 474 -2.04 22.97 -17.83
C SER A 474 -2.44 21.50 -17.84
N ALA A 475 -1.46 20.62 -17.71
CA ALA A 475 -1.66 19.19 -17.49
C ALA A 475 -0.74 18.73 -16.34
N GLN A 476 -1.33 18.01 -15.35
CA GLN A 476 -0.63 17.55 -14.15
C GLN A 476 -0.67 16.03 -14.10
N PRO A 477 0.49 15.32 -14.05
CA PRO A 477 0.53 13.87 -14.06
C PRO A 477 0.04 13.26 -12.74
N ILE A 478 -0.53 12.06 -12.82
CA ILE A 478 -0.97 11.22 -11.69
C ILE A 478 -0.29 9.85 -11.83
N ASN A 479 0.43 9.41 -10.80
CA ASN A 479 1.16 8.14 -10.77
C ASN A 479 2.23 8.00 -11.88
N PHE A 480 2.87 9.10 -12.28
CA PHE A 480 4.04 9.12 -13.16
C PHE A 480 5.32 9.05 -12.32
N PHE A 481 5.58 7.92 -11.69
CA PHE A 481 6.75 7.73 -10.82
C PHE A 481 8.04 7.38 -11.57
N ASN A 482 7.95 7.05 -12.86
CA ASN A 482 9.10 6.76 -13.69
C ASN A 482 9.53 8.00 -14.47
N PRO A 483 10.69 8.62 -14.18
CA PRO A 483 11.17 9.81 -14.88
C PRO A 483 11.37 9.64 -16.41
N ASP A 484 11.50 8.39 -16.90
CA ASP A 484 11.58 8.11 -18.36
C ASP A 484 10.21 8.18 -19.04
N LYS A 485 9.13 8.26 -18.28
CA LYS A 485 7.77 8.42 -18.80
C LYS A 485 7.38 9.88 -18.75
N SER A 486 6.91 10.41 -19.86
CA SER A 486 6.65 11.85 -20.01
C SER A 486 5.17 12.14 -20.21
N LEU A 487 4.76 13.27 -19.65
CA LEU A 487 3.52 13.96 -19.98
C LEU A 487 3.90 15.32 -20.57
N ASN A 488 3.50 15.59 -21.81
CA ASN A 488 3.77 16.86 -22.50
C ASN A 488 2.45 17.50 -22.91
N PHE A 489 2.34 18.82 -22.89
CA PHE A 489 1.15 19.52 -23.35
C PHE A 489 1.48 20.80 -24.12
N SER A 490 0.55 21.16 -24.98
CA SER A 490 0.48 22.45 -25.71
C SER A 490 -0.91 23.07 -25.53
N ALA A 491 -1.20 24.15 -26.20
CA ALA A 491 -2.52 24.80 -26.11
C ALA A 491 -3.68 23.89 -26.55
N ASN A 492 -3.45 22.91 -27.43
CA ASN A 492 -4.51 22.09 -28.02
C ASN A 492 -4.29 20.58 -27.86
N ASP A 493 -3.13 20.17 -27.36
CA ASP A 493 -2.72 18.77 -27.34
C ASP A 493 -2.09 18.42 -26.00
N VAL A 494 -2.33 17.18 -25.55
CA VAL A 494 -1.58 16.51 -24.49
C VAL A 494 -1.09 15.18 -25.02
N SER A 495 0.16 14.80 -24.76
CA SER A 495 0.71 13.50 -25.14
C SER A 495 1.45 12.87 -23.98
N TRP A 496 1.41 11.55 -23.89
CA TRP A 496 2.01 10.82 -22.79
C TRP A 496 2.58 9.47 -23.19
N LYS A 497 3.51 8.99 -22.37
CA LYS A 497 3.97 7.60 -22.35
C LYS A 497 3.68 7.01 -20.99
N ALA A 498 2.90 5.95 -20.94
CA ALA A 498 2.49 5.32 -19.70
C ALA A 498 2.27 3.81 -19.86
N LEU A 499 2.40 3.10 -18.76
CA LEU A 499 2.00 1.70 -18.64
C LEU A 499 1.35 1.46 -17.28
N THR A 500 0.49 0.45 -17.21
CA THR A 500 -0.09 -0.05 -15.96
C THR A 500 0.13 -1.55 -15.82
N THR A 501 0.04 -2.03 -14.58
CA THR A 501 0.17 -3.44 -14.21
C THR A 501 -0.93 -3.86 -13.24
N GLY A 502 -2.14 -3.31 -13.46
CA GLY A 502 -3.31 -3.43 -12.57
C GLY A 502 -3.56 -2.17 -11.74
N ASN A 503 -2.54 -1.34 -11.53
CA ASN A 503 -2.67 0.00 -10.98
C ASN A 503 -3.29 0.95 -12.02
N PHE A 504 -3.46 2.22 -11.64
CA PHE A 504 -3.87 3.26 -12.56
C PHE A 504 -2.82 4.37 -12.71
N GLY A 505 -2.89 5.08 -13.82
CA GLY A 505 -2.21 6.33 -14.08
C GLY A 505 -3.14 7.29 -14.79
N GLY A 506 -2.72 8.54 -14.94
CA GLY A 506 -3.56 9.54 -15.58
C GLY A 506 -2.99 10.94 -15.48
N PHE A 507 -3.84 11.91 -15.74
CA PHE A 507 -3.50 13.32 -15.54
C PHE A 507 -4.74 14.17 -15.33
N ASP A 508 -4.54 15.31 -14.68
CA ASP A 508 -5.51 16.39 -14.59
C ASP A 508 -5.24 17.42 -15.67
N LEU A 509 -6.29 17.76 -16.40
CA LEU A 509 -6.29 18.73 -17.45
C LEU A 509 -7.05 19.98 -17.01
N ILE A 510 -6.39 21.14 -16.98
CA ILE A 510 -7.05 22.43 -16.77
C ILE A 510 -7.32 23.05 -18.13
N ILE A 511 -8.59 23.35 -18.42
CA ILE A 511 -9.04 23.96 -19.66
C ILE A 511 -9.55 25.38 -19.45
N GLU A 512 -9.59 26.17 -20.52
CA GLU A 512 -9.98 27.58 -20.46
C GLU A 512 -11.49 27.75 -20.22
N ASN A 513 -12.31 26.98 -20.93
CA ASN A 513 -13.78 27.04 -20.85
C ASN A 513 -14.35 25.67 -20.46
N ASN A 514 -15.20 25.62 -19.44
CA ASN A 514 -15.78 24.37 -18.94
C ASN A 514 -17.02 23.85 -19.70
N ASN A 515 -17.58 24.62 -20.64
CA ASN A 515 -18.83 24.29 -21.34
C ASN A 515 -18.68 24.15 -22.86
N GLU A 516 -17.50 24.46 -23.40
CA GLU A 516 -17.30 24.48 -24.86
C GLU A 516 -16.19 23.55 -25.28
N GLY A 517 -16.31 23.03 -26.49
CA GLY A 517 -15.29 22.23 -27.15
C GLY A 517 -15.49 20.73 -27.08
N GLU A 518 -14.59 20.04 -27.71
CA GLU A 518 -14.54 18.57 -27.82
C GLU A 518 -13.17 18.08 -27.34
N LEU A 519 -13.18 17.04 -26.55
CA LEU A 519 -12.01 16.29 -26.10
C LEU A 519 -11.94 14.96 -26.87
N GLU A 520 -10.89 14.79 -27.67
CA GLU A 520 -10.57 13.54 -28.38
C GLU A 520 -9.42 12.85 -27.68
N ILE A 521 -9.59 11.62 -27.21
CA ILE A 521 -8.57 10.80 -26.54
C ILE A 521 -8.25 9.61 -27.43
N ASN A 522 -6.96 9.34 -27.63
CA ASN A 522 -6.49 8.23 -28.44
C ASN A 522 -5.38 7.48 -27.70
N THR A 523 -5.64 6.21 -27.42
CA THR A 523 -4.69 5.23 -26.87
C THR A 523 -4.65 3.99 -27.76
N PRO A 524 -3.69 3.07 -27.60
CA PRO A 524 -3.69 1.82 -28.36
C PRO A 524 -4.95 0.96 -28.17
N LEU A 525 -5.65 1.12 -27.04
CA LEU A 525 -6.78 0.28 -26.65
C LEU A 525 -8.14 0.96 -26.80
N ILE A 526 -8.21 2.26 -26.58
CA ILE A 526 -9.48 3.02 -26.49
C ILE A 526 -9.30 4.35 -27.22
N GLN A 527 -10.29 4.67 -28.05
CA GLN A 527 -10.36 5.93 -28.79
C GLN A 527 -11.74 6.53 -28.59
N GLU A 528 -11.80 7.72 -27.97
CA GLU A 528 -13.06 8.33 -27.58
C GLU A 528 -13.11 9.83 -27.91
N LYS A 529 -14.33 10.31 -28.12
CA LYS A 529 -14.64 11.74 -28.32
C LYS A 529 -15.77 12.15 -27.40
N LEU A 530 -15.51 13.19 -26.62
CA LEU A 530 -16.42 13.70 -25.61
C LEU A 530 -16.66 15.20 -25.82
N ASN A 531 -17.92 15.64 -25.77
CA ASN A 531 -18.16 17.07 -25.61
C ASN A 531 -17.78 17.47 -24.17
N ILE A 532 -17.04 18.53 -24.02
CA ILE A 532 -16.55 19.01 -22.72
C ILE A 532 -17.70 19.31 -21.76
N LYS A 533 -18.83 19.82 -22.23
CA LYS A 533 -20.03 20.11 -21.44
C LYS A 533 -20.67 18.84 -20.82
N ASP A 534 -20.47 17.67 -21.45
CA ASP A 534 -21.05 16.40 -21.01
C ASP A 534 -20.17 15.66 -19.98
N ILE A 535 -18.95 16.14 -19.76
CA ILE A 535 -18.05 15.63 -18.72
C ILE A 535 -18.43 16.28 -17.38
N GLY A 536 -18.97 15.49 -16.46
CA GLY A 536 -19.52 15.97 -15.20
C GLY A 536 -18.99 15.27 -13.95
N TYR A 537 -19.83 15.23 -12.93
CA TYR A 537 -19.56 14.58 -11.64
C TYR A 537 -19.46 13.07 -11.75
N GLN A 538 -20.27 12.46 -12.63
CA GLN A 538 -20.24 11.03 -12.88
C GLN A 538 -19.09 10.68 -13.81
N ASP A 539 -18.49 9.52 -13.58
CA ASP A 539 -17.40 9.02 -14.40
C ASP A 539 -17.94 8.55 -15.77
N CYS A 540 -17.39 9.08 -16.87
CA CYS A 540 -17.51 8.46 -18.19
C CYS A 540 -16.52 7.31 -18.24
N ILE A 541 -16.99 6.06 -18.29
CA ILE A 541 -16.18 4.85 -18.22
C ILE A 541 -16.22 4.14 -19.57
N PHE A 542 -15.04 3.89 -20.14
CA PHE A 542 -14.85 3.13 -21.37
C PHE A 542 -14.03 1.88 -21.06
N GLU A 543 -14.59 0.73 -21.36
CA GLU A 543 -13.98 -0.56 -21.08
C GLU A 543 -13.38 -1.17 -22.34
N ASN A 544 -12.18 -1.72 -22.22
CA ASN A 544 -11.59 -2.60 -23.22
C ASN A 544 -11.45 -3.99 -22.60
N ASN A 545 -12.29 -4.92 -23.08
CA ASN A 545 -12.33 -6.28 -22.56
C ASN A 545 -11.07 -7.07 -22.93
N GLY A 546 -10.41 -7.68 -21.95
CA GLY A 546 -9.28 -8.57 -22.07
C GLY A 546 -9.39 -9.73 -21.07
N VAL A 547 -8.27 -10.36 -20.72
CA VAL A 547 -8.25 -11.37 -19.65
C VAL A 547 -8.59 -10.73 -18.30
N LEU A 548 -8.12 -9.50 -18.08
CA LEU A 548 -8.54 -8.64 -16.98
C LEU A 548 -9.18 -7.36 -17.55
N PRO A 549 -10.09 -6.72 -16.82
CA PRO A 549 -10.70 -5.47 -17.27
C PRO A 549 -9.66 -4.34 -17.34
N ARG A 550 -9.82 -3.50 -18.37
CA ARG A 550 -8.99 -2.32 -18.63
C ARG A 550 -9.91 -1.16 -18.90
N PHE A 551 -9.69 -0.04 -18.24
CA PHE A 551 -10.60 1.10 -18.30
C PHE A 551 -9.90 2.39 -18.66
N LEU A 552 -10.61 3.23 -19.40
CA LEU A 552 -10.37 4.67 -19.49
C LEU A 552 -11.53 5.38 -18.79
N LYS A 553 -11.23 6.26 -17.85
CA LYS A 553 -12.22 7.03 -17.09
C LYS A 553 -11.99 8.52 -17.29
N VAL A 554 -13.07 9.27 -17.54
CA VAL A 554 -13.02 10.73 -17.70
C VAL A 554 -14.10 11.35 -16.84
N PHE A 555 -13.73 12.29 -15.98
CA PHE A 555 -14.68 12.99 -15.11
C PHE A 555 -14.15 14.35 -14.71
N ARG A 556 -15.02 15.16 -14.13
CA ARG A 556 -14.70 16.53 -13.72
C ARG A 556 -14.47 16.63 -12.22
N LEU A 557 -13.54 17.47 -11.84
CA LEU A 557 -13.17 17.77 -10.46
C LEU A 557 -13.40 19.25 -10.12
N PRO A 558 -13.51 19.61 -8.84
CA PRO A 558 -13.37 20.99 -8.39
C PRO A 558 -12.04 21.58 -8.87
N GLN A 559 -12.01 22.89 -9.11
CA GLN A 559 -10.76 23.57 -9.45
C GLN A 559 -9.68 23.37 -8.37
N THR A 560 -10.11 23.38 -7.11
CA THR A 560 -9.25 23.09 -5.95
C THR A 560 -10.07 22.25 -4.96
N ASN A 561 -9.53 21.11 -4.56
CA ASN A 561 -10.08 20.30 -3.49
C ASN A 561 -9.11 20.35 -2.30
N LYS A 562 -9.61 20.67 -1.11
CA LYS A 562 -8.84 20.75 0.14
C LYS A 562 -9.34 19.75 1.19
N ASN A 563 -10.27 18.87 0.82
CA ASN A 563 -10.89 17.92 1.73
C ASN A 563 -9.92 16.78 2.04
N THR A 564 -9.16 16.89 3.10
CA THR A 564 -8.25 15.84 3.59
C THR A 564 -8.83 15.04 4.74
N THR A 565 -9.96 15.46 5.30
CA THR A 565 -10.62 14.80 6.43
C THR A 565 -12.01 14.32 6.03
N LEU A 566 -12.39 13.17 6.55
CA LEU A 566 -13.72 12.59 6.33
C LEU A 566 -14.22 11.91 7.60
N SER A 567 -15.45 12.25 8.01
CA SER A 567 -16.17 11.57 9.09
C SER A 567 -17.61 11.36 8.65
N ILE A 568 -17.95 10.12 8.32
CA ILE A 568 -19.30 9.77 7.84
C ILE A 568 -19.84 8.52 8.53
N LYS A 569 -21.16 8.44 8.58
CA LYS A 569 -21.89 7.26 9.01
C LYS A 569 -22.85 6.82 7.91
N ARG A 570 -22.92 5.50 7.63
CA ARG A 570 -23.77 4.90 6.60
C ARG A 570 -24.49 3.68 7.11
N ASN A 571 -25.77 3.57 6.81
CA ASN A 571 -26.52 2.35 7.05
C ASN A 571 -26.21 1.37 5.91
N ILE A 572 -25.95 0.12 6.25
CA ILE A 572 -25.62 -0.94 5.30
C ILE A 572 -26.70 -1.99 5.31
N LEU A 573 -27.22 -2.29 4.13
CA LEU A 573 -28.11 -3.43 3.92
C LEU A 573 -27.26 -4.70 3.76
N LEU A 574 -27.44 -5.65 4.67
CA LEU A 574 -26.82 -6.96 4.55
C LEU A 574 -27.57 -7.82 3.55
N LYS A 575 -26.82 -8.52 2.71
CA LYS A 575 -27.36 -9.57 1.84
C LYS A 575 -27.72 -10.78 2.68
N ASN A 576 -28.72 -11.55 2.24
CA ASN A 576 -29.07 -12.86 2.81
C ASN A 576 -28.12 -13.95 2.27
N THR A 577 -26.82 -13.72 2.41
CA THR A 577 -25.73 -14.61 2.04
C THR A 577 -24.96 -15.02 3.27
N ASP A 578 -24.05 -15.99 3.14
CA ASP A 578 -23.25 -16.47 4.27
C ASP A 578 -22.38 -15.38 4.88
N ASP A 579 -21.68 -14.61 4.05
CA ASP A 579 -20.83 -13.51 4.50
C ASP A 579 -21.13 -12.19 3.76
N ASN A 580 -21.01 -11.09 4.50
CA ASN A 580 -21.02 -9.72 3.98
C ASN A 580 -19.68 -9.09 4.36
N PRO A 581 -18.65 -9.17 3.50
CA PRO A 581 -17.37 -8.53 3.71
C PRO A 581 -17.48 -7.02 3.44
N ILE A 582 -17.63 -6.22 4.50
CA ILE A 582 -17.75 -4.76 4.39
C ILE A 582 -16.36 -4.14 4.50
N PHE A 583 -15.93 -3.44 3.46
CA PHE A 583 -14.65 -2.72 3.45
C PHE A 583 -14.75 -1.43 2.63
N ILE A 584 -13.73 -0.61 2.72
CA ILE A 584 -13.63 0.63 1.96
C ILE A 584 -12.35 0.67 1.11
N ARG A 585 -12.45 1.41 -0.01
CA ARG A 585 -11.31 1.85 -0.80
C ARG A 585 -11.31 3.38 -0.85
N LEU A 586 -10.24 3.99 -0.36
CA LEU A 586 -10.02 5.42 -0.45
C LEU A 586 -9.15 5.73 -1.66
N THR A 587 -9.50 6.77 -2.41
CA THR A 587 -8.66 7.35 -3.46
C THR A 587 -8.35 8.79 -3.11
N GLN A 588 -7.07 9.14 -3.02
CA GLN A 588 -6.60 10.53 -2.92
C GLN A 588 -6.39 11.12 -4.32
N GLU A 589 -6.45 12.45 -4.44
CA GLU A 589 -6.28 13.12 -5.74
C GLU A 589 -4.88 12.97 -6.35
N ASP A 590 -3.87 12.69 -5.53
CA ASP A 590 -2.51 12.40 -5.99
C ASP A 590 -2.34 10.98 -6.56
N GLY A 591 -3.40 10.17 -6.52
CA GLY A 591 -3.41 8.80 -7.01
C GLY A 591 -3.09 7.73 -5.96
N THR A 592 -2.86 8.11 -4.70
CA THR A 592 -2.66 7.14 -3.61
C THR A 592 -3.98 6.45 -3.26
N LEU A 593 -3.93 5.13 -3.14
CA LEU A 593 -5.07 4.30 -2.71
C LEU A 593 -4.86 3.73 -1.31
N ALA A 594 -5.97 3.41 -0.64
CA ALA A 594 -5.97 2.61 0.58
C ALA A 594 -7.16 1.64 0.60
N TRP A 595 -6.97 0.45 1.20
CA TRP A 595 -7.99 -0.59 1.38
C TRP A 595 -7.99 -1.06 2.82
N THR A 596 -9.15 -1.02 3.50
CA THR A 596 -9.27 -1.65 4.82
C THR A 596 -9.44 -3.16 4.70
N SER A 597 -8.98 -3.91 5.70
CA SER A 597 -9.43 -5.29 5.85
C SER A 597 -10.95 -5.33 6.08
N PRO A 598 -11.68 -6.32 5.52
CA PRO A 598 -13.12 -6.39 5.66
C PRO A 598 -13.58 -6.69 7.08
N ILE A 599 -14.73 -6.15 7.47
CA ILE A 599 -15.55 -6.67 8.57
C ILE A 599 -16.46 -7.72 7.96
N TYR A 600 -16.30 -8.99 8.37
CA TYR A 600 -17.09 -10.10 7.86
C TYR A 600 -18.34 -10.28 8.70
N ILE A 601 -19.52 -10.00 8.15
CA ILE A 601 -20.79 -10.07 8.87
C ILE A 601 -21.65 -11.18 8.28
N TYR A 602 -22.10 -12.13 9.13
CA TYR A 602 -22.98 -13.22 8.73
C TYR A 602 -24.16 -13.35 9.68
N ARG A 603 -25.29 -13.89 9.16
CA ARG A 603 -26.56 -14.01 9.89
C ARG A 603 -26.88 -15.44 10.35
N ASN A 604 -26.36 -16.47 9.66
CA ASN A 604 -26.70 -17.88 9.87
C ASN A 604 -25.57 -18.67 10.56
#